data_6d49b88d59a24a4d8980ac41a5b22a6c
#
_entry.id   6d49b88d59a24a4d8980ac41a5b22a6c
#
_cell.length_a   1.000
_cell.length_b   1.000
_cell.length_c   1.000
_cell.angle_alpha   90.00
_cell.angle_beta   90.00
_cell.angle_gamma   90.00
#
_symmetry.space_group_name_H-M   'P 1'
#
loop_
_entity.id
_entity.type
_entity.pdbx_description
1 polymer ?
#
loop_
_entity_poly.entity_id
_entity_poly.type
_entity_poly.pdbx_seq_one_letter_code
_entity_poly.pdbx_strand_id
1 'polypeptide(L)'
;MKRTFVLAAVVWLAALAVPASAAEYIAVPGGSLQSALARDSDRGPVAVAPFAMRETLVTQAEFARFAAAHPEWQRDQVPAIFAEPSYLQGSERAAPHSAVVQLSWFAAQAYCESEGARLPSWNEWEYAAAADATRRDARSDPAWLARILGWYARPATAPVPEVGGEANAYGVRDLHGVVWEWVDDFNALLVDADSRSGDDPDKLKFCGAGAINLQDRMNYAVLMRIALLSSLSASSGTSSLGFRCVKELP
;
A
#
# COMPACT_ATOMS: atom_id res chain seq x y z
N MET A 1 71.09 26.63 4.05
CA MET A 1 69.95 25.78 4.43
C MET A 1 68.69 26.41 3.89
N LYS A 2 68.12 25.88 2.75
CA LYS A 2 66.89 26.39 2.13
C LYS A 2 65.74 25.46 2.59
N ARG A 3 64.78 26.02 3.32
CA ARG A 3 63.56 25.28 3.73
C ARG A 3 62.50 25.44 2.66
N THR A 4 62.14 24.33 1.98
CA THR A 4 61.06 24.26 1.01
C THR A 4 59.77 23.99 1.78
N PHE A 5 58.80 24.93 1.74
CA PHE A 5 57.46 24.72 2.24
C PHE A 5 56.63 24.06 1.14
N VAL A 6 56.12 22.86 1.41
CA VAL A 6 55.12 22.18 0.56
C VAL A 6 53.74 22.61 1.05
N LEU A 7 53.01 23.37 0.25
CA LEU A 7 51.57 23.64 0.48
C LEU A 7 50.76 22.43 0.02
N ALA A 8 50.11 21.75 0.96
CA ALA A 8 49.12 20.73 0.65
C ALA A 8 47.77 21.43 0.37
N ALA A 9 47.32 21.36 -0.88
CA ALA A 9 45.99 21.81 -1.26
C ALA A 9 44.96 20.77 -0.83
N VAL A 10 44.08 21.12 0.12
CA VAL A 10 42.92 20.30 0.51
C VAL A 10 41.81 20.56 -0.48
N VAL A 11 41.56 19.61 -1.36
CA VAL A 11 40.40 19.62 -2.28
C VAL A 11 39.16 19.19 -1.52
N TRP A 12 38.26 20.12 -1.24
CA TRP A 12 36.91 19.81 -0.74
C TRP A 12 36.06 19.29 -1.89
N LEU A 13 35.79 17.98 -1.91
CA LEU A 13 34.75 17.43 -2.75
C LEU A 13 33.40 17.81 -2.12
N ALA A 14 32.72 18.81 -2.66
CA ALA A 14 31.31 19.05 -2.38
C ALA A 14 30.50 17.91 -2.98
N ALA A 15 29.99 17.02 -2.14
CA ALA A 15 28.99 16.04 -2.55
C ALA A 15 27.73 16.81 -2.97
N LEU A 16 27.44 16.83 -4.27
CA LEU A 16 26.17 17.31 -4.80
C LEU A 16 25.07 16.39 -4.29
N ALA A 17 24.35 16.82 -3.26
CA ALA A 17 23.13 16.18 -2.83
C ALA A 17 22.12 16.28 -4.00
N VAL A 18 21.87 15.18 -4.70
CA VAL A 18 20.78 15.07 -5.66
C VAL A 18 19.50 15.30 -4.86
N PRO A 19 18.68 16.31 -5.18
CA PRO A 19 17.42 16.51 -4.47
C PRO A 19 16.59 15.24 -4.65
N ALA A 20 16.13 14.65 -3.54
CA ALA A 20 15.15 13.58 -3.59
C ALA A 20 13.91 14.16 -4.30
N SER A 21 13.52 13.56 -5.42
CA SER A 21 12.27 13.93 -6.09
C SER A 21 11.16 13.79 -5.08
N ALA A 22 10.37 14.85 -4.88
CA ALA A 22 9.19 14.77 -4.05
C ALA A 22 8.24 13.73 -4.66
N ALA A 23 7.58 12.95 -3.80
CA ALA A 23 6.60 11.98 -4.26
C ALA A 23 5.50 12.67 -5.08
N GLU A 24 5.19 12.12 -6.24
CA GLU A 24 4.11 12.62 -7.08
C GLU A 24 2.77 12.08 -6.58
N TYR A 25 1.81 12.98 -6.41
CA TYR A 25 0.44 12.68 -6.03
C TYR A 25 -0.49 13.00 -7.19
N ILE A 26 -1.15 11.98 -7.70
CA ILE A 26 -2.05 12.05 -8.86
C ILE A 26 -3.46 12.33 -8.38
N ALA A 27 -4.10 13.38 -8.92
CA ALA A 27 -5.49 13.69 -8.61
C ALA A 27 -6.44 12.63 -9.20
N VAL A 28 -7.21 12.00 -8.32
CA VAL A 28 -8.28 11.05 -8.66
C VAL A 28 -9.60 11.75 -8.42
N PRO A 29 -10.46 11.92 -9.45
CA PRO A 29 -11.62 12.80 -9.37
C PRO A 29 -12.74 12.30 -8.46
N GLY A 30 -12.62 11.07 -7.92
CA GLY A 30 -13.70 10.44 -7.20
C GLY A 30 -14.87 10.06 -8.11
N GLY A 31 -15.99 9.69 -7.50
CA GLY A 31 -17.19 9.30 -8.24
C GLY A 31 -17.98 8.22 -7.52
N SER A 32 -18.73 7.43 -8.30
CA SER A 32 -19.56 6.33 -7.80
C SER A 32 -18.81 5.00 -7.93
N LEU A 33 -18.73 4.25 -6.85
CA LEU A 33 -18.11 2.93 -6.78
C LEU A 33 -19.14 1.88 -6.38
N GLN A 34 -19.30 0.84 -7.17
CA GLN A 34 -19.91 -0.38 -6.69
C GLN A 34 -18.86 -1.17 -5.91
N SER A 35 -18.83 -0.99 -4.59
CA SER A 35 -17.82 -1.65 -3.73
C SER A 35 -18.04 -3.16 -3.67
N ALA A 36 -16.94 -3.90 -3.54
CA ALA A 36 -16.97 -5.34 -3.29
C ALA A 36 -17.39 -5.69 -1.85
N LEU A 37 -17.32 -4.73 -0.91
CA LEU A 37 -17.74 -4.96 0.47
C LEU A 37 -19.27 -4.97 0.57
N ALA A 38 -19.85 -6.06 1.10
CA ALA A 38 -21.29 -6.22 1.21
C ALA A 38 -21.96 -5.12 2.04
N ARG A 39 -21.31 -4.65 3.11
CA ARG A 39 -21.81 -3.53 3.93
C ARG A 39 -22.10 -2.27 3.12
N ASP A 40 -21.37 -2.09 2.01
CA ASP A 40 -21.51 -0.94 1.14
C ASP A 40 -22.39 -1.27 -0.08
N SER A 41 -22.32 -2.50 -0.60
CA SER A 41 -23.07 -2.94 -1.77
C SER A 41 -24.60 -3.00 -1.52
N ASP A 42 -25.01 -3.38 -0.31
CA ASP A 42 -26.44 -3.44 0.07
C ASP A 42 -27.10 -2.06 0.15
N ARG A 43 -26.27 -0.99 0.26
CA ARG A 43 -26.71 0.40 0.26
C ARG A 43 -26.67 1.06 -1.12
N GLY A 44 -26.28 0.30 -2.15
CA GLY A 44 -26.05 0.79 -3.50
C GLY A 44 -24.61 1.33 -3.70
N PRO A 45 -24.38 2.06 -4.80
CA PRO A 45 -23.05 2.59 -5.09
C PRO A 45 -22.56 3.57 -4.00
N VAL A 46 -21.29 3.40 -3.60
CA VAL A 46 -20.62 4.29 -2.63
C VAL A 46 -20.09 5.52 -3.34
N ALA A 47 -20.31 6.70 -2.77
CA ALA A 47 -19.67 7.92 -3.24
C ALA A 47 -18.23 7.99 -2.72
N VAL A 48 -17.26 8.08 -3.63
CA VAL A 48 -15.84 8.32 -3.32
C VAL A 48 -15.57 9.79 -3.59
N ALA A 49 -15.14 10.54 -2.58
CA ALA A 49 -14.74 11.93 -2.72
C ALA A 49 -13.48 12.06 -3.60
N PRO A 50 -13.22 13.20 -4.24
CA PRO A 50 -11.94 13.46 -4.90
C PRO A 50 -10.77 13.38 -3.91
N PHE A 51 -9.65 12.78 -4.31
CA PHE A 51 -8.44 12.66 -3.51
C PHE A 51 -7.19 12.65 -4.40
N ALA A 52 -6.02 12.82 -3.82
CA ALA A 52 -4.75 12.66 -4.53
C ALA A 52 -4.04 11.41 -4.01
N MET A 53 -3.69 10.47 -4.90
CA MET A 53 -3.01 9.21 -4.57
C MET A 53 -1.55 9.25 -5.04
N ARG A 54 -0.62 8.77 -4.22
CA ARG A 54 0.76 8.59 -4.69
C ARG A 54 0.77 7.78 -5.99
N GLU A 55 1.54 8.26 -6.97
CA GLU A 55 1.68 7.59 -8.27
C GLU A 55 2.11 6.15 -8.10
N THR A 56 3.12 5.90 -7.25
CA THR A 56 3.70 4.59 -6.97
C THR A 56 3.58 4.21 -5.50
N LEU A 57 3.82 2.94 -5.21
CA LEU A 57 4.09 2.45 -3.85
C LEU A 57 5.29 3.18 -3.24
N VAL A 58 5.35 3.24 -1.91
CA VAL A 58 6.54 3.69 -1.19
C VAL A 58 7.66 2.68 -1.37
N THR A 59 8.84 3.16 -1.75
CA THR A 59 10.01 2.33 -2.03
C THR A 59 10.86 2.07 -0.79
N GLN A 60 11.74 1.06 -0.86
CA GLN A 60 12.75 0.77 0.17
C GLN A 60 13.62 1.99 0.46
N ALA A 61 14.09 2.69 -0.58
CA ALA A 61 14.95 3.87 -0.40
C ALA A 61 14.20 5.04 0.26
N GLU A 62 12.93 5.24 -0.04
CA GLU A 62 12.11 6.30 0.58
C GLU A 62 11.86 5.99 2.04
N PHE A 63 11.45 4.75 2.35
CA PHE A 63 11.19 4.34 3.72
C PHE A 63 12.48 4.35 4.57
N ALA A 64 13.62 3.96 4.01
CA ALA A 64 14.90 4.02 4.70
C ALA A 64 15.29 5.47 5.08
N ARG A 65 15.01 6.45 4.19
CA ARG A 65 15.22 7.88 4.52
C ARG A 65 14.29 8.36 5.63
N PHE A 66 13.02 7.95 5.58
CA PHE A 66 12.06 8.23 6.64
C PHE A 66 12.54 7.66 7.99
N ALA A 67 12.90 6.38 8.05
CA ALA A 67 13.39 5.74 9.27
C ALA A 67 14.71 6.35 9.79
N ALA A 68 15.54 6.89 8.91
CA ALA A 68 16.74 7.63 9.32
C ALA A 68 16.40 8.99 9.99
N ALA A 69 15.33 9.65 9.57
CA ALA A 69 14.82 10.88 10.16
C ALA A 69 13.95 10.63 11.41
N HIS A 70 13.37 9.44 11.53
CA HIS A 70 12.45 8.97 12.59
C HIS A 70 12.96 7.67 13.20
N PRO A 71 13.99 7.73 14.09
CA PRO A 71 14.66 6.54 14.62
C PRO A 71 13.74 5.52 15.30
N GLU A 72 12.62 5.95 15.85
CA GLU A 72 11.59 5.10 16.46
C GLU A 72 10.97 4.09 15.48
N TRP A 73 11.14 4.29 14.17
CA TRP A 73 10.69 3.38 13.11
C TRP A 73 11.83 2.55 12.50
N GLN A 74 13.03 2.61 13.08
CA GLN A 74 14.10 1.69 12.70
C GLN A 74 13.83 0.29 13.23
N ARG A 75 14.28 -0.73 12.51
CA ARG A 75 14.04 -2.14 12.82
C ARG A 75 14.35 -2.51 14.28
N ASP A 76 15.47 -2.02 14.79
CA ASP A 76 15.95 -2.37 16.13
C ASP A 76 15.43 -1.43 17.24
N GLN A 77 14.64 -0.42 16.88
CA GLN A 77 14.12 0.61 17.79
C GLN A 77 12.60 0.57 17.93
N VAL A 78 11.88 0.04 16.92
CA VAL A 78 10.43 0.03 16.93
C VAL A 78 9.90 -0.80 18.12
N PRO A 79 8.99 -0.24 18.95
CA PRO A 79 8.39 -0.98 20.06
C PRO A 79 7.58 -2.19 19.58
N ALA A 80 7.66 -3.31 20.29
CA ALA A 80 6.97 -4.57 19.94
C ALA A 80 5.43 -4.44 19.86
N ILE A 81 4.85 -3.42 20.47
CA ILE A 81 3.41 -3.12 20.33
C ILE A 81 3.05 -2.62 18.92
N PHE A 82 4.00 -1.99 18.22
CA PHE A 82 3.79 -1.41 16.90
C PHE A 82 4.28 -2.28 15.75
N ALA A 83 5.14 -3.27 16.02
CA ALA A 83 5.67 -4.13 14.95
C ALA A 83 6.08 -5.51 15.48
N GLU A 84 5.85 -6.52 14.67
CA GLU A 84 6.31 -7.89 14.92
C GLU A 84 7.83 -8.04 14.72
N PRO A 85 8.45 -9.13 15.25
CA PRO A 85 9.91 -9.35 15.12
C PRO A 85 10.41 -9.44 13.67
N SER A 86 9.52 -9.74 12.71
CA SER A 86 9.83 -9.78 11.28
C SER A 86 9.87 -8.41 10.60
N TYR A 87 9.57 -7.33 11.33
CA TYR A 87 9.53 -5.97 10.80
C TYR A 87 10.81 -5.60 10.05
N LEU A 88 10.67 -5.11 8.81
CA LEU A 88 11.75 -4.76 7.88
C LEU A 88 12.80 -5.86 7.67
N GLN A 89 12.45 -7.14 7.91
CA GLN A 89 13.37 -8.25 7.67
C GLN A 89 13.73 -8.34 6.18
N GLY A 90 15.02 -8.29 5.88
CA GLY A 90 15.54 -8.38 4.52
C GLY A 90 15.59 -7.06 3.75
N SER A 91 15.13 -5.95 4.34
CA SER A 91 15.17 -4.63 3.69
C SER A 91 16.58 -4.20 3.29
N GLU A 92 17.59 -4.60 4.03
CA GLU A 92 19.00 -4.31 3.76
C GLU A 92 19.55 -4.94 2.46
N ARG A 93 18.84 -5.94 1.91
CA ARG A 93 19.19 -6.64 0.66
C ARG A 93 18.23 -6.35 -0.49
N ALA A 94 17.15 -5.64 -0.19
CA ALA A 94 16.15 -5.30 -1.20
C ALA A 94 16.66 -4.22 -2.15
N ALA A 95 16.19 -4.24 -3.40
CA ALA A 95 16.51 -3.21 -4.37
C ALA A 95 15.93 -1.85 -3.90
N PRO A 96 16.68 -0.74 -4.02
CA PRO A 96 16.25 0.56 -3.52
C PRO A 96 14.91 1.05 -4.08
N HIS A 97 14.60 0.68 -5.33
CA HIS A 97 13.39 1.05 -6.05
C HIS A 97 12.28 -0.01 -5.99
N SER A 98 12.47 -1.11 -5.27
CA SER A 98 11.37 -2.03 -4.98
C SER A 98 10.45 -1.47 -3.90
N ALA A 99 9.18 -1.90 -3.88
CA ALA A 99 8.26 -1.52 -2.83
C ALA A 99 8.78 -1.96 -1.46
N VAL A 100 8.63 -1.10 -0.44
CA VAL A 100 8.91 -1.50 0.94
C VAL A 100 7.85 -2.49 1.40
N VAL A 101 8.28 -3.56 2.06
CA VAL A 101 7.45 -4.65 2.60
C VAL A 101 7.90 -5.03 4.01
N GLN A 102 7.24 -6.00 4.63
CA GLN A 102 7.55 -6.43 6.01
C GLN A 102 7.41 -5.28 7.01
N LEU A 103 6.41 -4.43 6.84
CA LEU A 103 6.16 -3.31 7.73
C LEU A 103 4.72 -3.35 8.26
N SER A 104 4.54 -2.81 9.47
CA SER A 104 3.25 -2.72 10.14
C SER A 104 2.38 -1.60 9.55
N TRP A 105 1.08 -1.70 9.81
CA TRP A 105 0.14 -0.62 9.50
C TRP A 105 0.53 0.70 10.19
N PHE A 106 1.00 0.61 11.45
CA PHE A 106 1.46 1.79 12.21
C PHE A 106 2.62 2.50 11.53
N ALA A 107 3.60 1.75 11.03
CA ALA A 107 4.75 2.33 10.33
C ALA A 107 4.36 2.94 8.97
N ALA A 108 3.42 2.30 8.26
CA ALA A 108 2.87 2.82 7.01
C ALA A 108 2.10 4.13 7.24
N GLN A 109 1.27 4.18 8.28
CA GLN A 109 0.53 5.38 8.68
C GLN A 109 1.48 6.51 9.07
N ALA A 110 2.47 6.26 9.94
CA ALA A 110 3.44 7.26 10.35
C ALA A 110 4.25 7.84 9.17
N TYR A 111 4.61 6.98 8.21
CA TYR A 111 5.25 7.46 6.97
C TYR A 111 4.33 8.42 6.21
N CYS A 112 3.07 8.05 5.98
CA CYS A 112 2.13 8.90 5.25
C CYS A 112 1.90 10.23 5.98
N GLU A 113 1.77 10.22 7.31
CA GLU A 113 1.64 11.43 8.12
C GLU A 113 2.86 12.36 7.98
N SER A 114 4.07 11.81 7.85
CA SER A 114 5.28 12.60 7.62
C SER A 114 5.29 13.36 6.28
N GLU A 115 4.50 12.87 5.31
CA GLU A 115 4.27 13.56 4.03
C GLU A 115 3.04 14.49 4.05
N GLY A 116 2.36 14.66 5.20
CA GLY A 116 1.09 15.36 5.30
C GLY A 116 -0.02 14.62 4.52
N ALA A 117 -0.02 13.30 4.62
CA ALA A 117 -0.90 12.36 3.94
C ALA A 117 -1.44 11.33 4.94
N ARG A 118 -2.24 10.38 4.45
CA ARG A 118 -2.76 9.22 5.19
C ARG A 118 -2.74 7.96 4.32
N LEU A 119 -3.02 6.82 4.89
CA LEU A 119 -3.34 5.63 4.11
C LEU A 119 -4.67 5.82 3.35
N PRO A 120 -4.85 5.21 2.17
CA PRO A 120 -6.15 5.20 1.49
C PRO A 120 -7.16 4.37 2.28
N SER A 121 -8.43 4.76 2.26
CA SER A 121 -9.50 3.86 2.63
C SER A 121 -9.61 2.71 1.61
N TRP A 122 -10.31 1.62 1.99
CA TRP A 122 -10.63 0.55 1.03
C TRP A 122 -11.31 1.09 -0.23
N ASN A 123 -12.32 1.93 -0.07
CA ASN A 123 -13.09 2.45 -1.19
C ASN A 123 -12.27 3.34 -2.12
N GLU A 124 -11.36 4.15 -1.60
CA GLU A 124 -10.42 4.95 -2.41
C GLU A 124 -9.45 4.04 -3.19
N TRP A 125 -8.91 3.04 -2.51
CA TRP A 125 -8.01 2.08 -3.15
C TRP A 125 -8.75 1.28 -4.22
N GLU A 126 -9.93 0.71 -3.91
CA GLU A 126 -10.74 -0.09 -4.83
C GLU A 126 -11.17 0.74 -6.05
N TYR A 127 -11.56 2.00 -5.84
CA TYR A 127 -11.95 2.91 -6.91
C TYR A 127 -10.80 3.16 -7.90
N ALA A 128 -9.60 3.47 -7.39
CA ALA A 128 -8.43 3.67 -8.24
C ALA A 128 -7.97 2.37 -8.90
N ALA A 129 -8.04 1.24 -8.19
CA ALA A 129 -7.61 -0.07 -8.65
C ALA A 129 -8.57 -0.74 -9.64
N ALA A 130 -9.80 -0.25 -9.78
CA ALA A 130 -10.73 -0.70 -10.81
C ALA A 130 -10.29 -0.35 -12.23
N ALA A 131 -9.40 0.63 -12.38
CA ALA A 131 -8.97 1.14 -13.69
C ALA A 131 -7.88 0.27 -14.35
N ASP A 132 -7.93 0.16 -15.68
CA ASP A 132 -6.80 -0.27 -16.52
C ASP A 132 -6.14 0.95 -17.19
N ALA A 133 -5.21 0.72 -18.12
CA ALA A 133 -4.50 1.80 -18.81
C ALA A 133 -5.42 2.77 -19.59
N THR A 134 -6.63 2.37 -19.95
CA THR A 134 -7.52 3.12 -20.85
C THR A 134 -8.91 3.39 -20.26
N ARG A 135 -9.36 2.57 -19.30
CA ARG A 135 -10.70 2.64 -18.72
C ARG A 135 -10.62 2.88 -17.22
N ARG A 136 -11.52 3.67 -16.70
CA ARG A 136 -11.64 3.95 -15.26
C ARG A 136 -12.29 2.81 -14.47
N ASP A 137 -13.00 1.91 -15.14
CA ASP A 137 -13.50 0.66 -14.58
C ASP A 137 -13.35 -0.47 -15.59
N ALA A 138 -12.45 -1.40 -15.32
CA ALA A 138 -12.15 -2.58 -16.12
C ALA A 138 -12.59 -3.89 -15.45
N ARG A 139 -13.27 -3.84 -14.31
CA ARG A 139 -13.62 -5.01 -13.49
C ARG A 139 -14.51 -6.03 -14.20
N SER A 140 -15.24 -5.62 -15.22
CA SER A 140 -16.05 -6.51 -16.06
C SER A 140 -15.27 -7.15 -17.23
N ASP A 141 -13.98 -6.78 -17.43
CA ASP A 141 -13.17 -7.31 -18.53
C ASP A 141 -12.46 -8.61 -18.11
N PRO A 142 -12.80 -9.76 -18.74
CA PRO A 142 -12.16 -11.04 -18.41
C PRO A 142 -10.64 -11.06 -18.63
N ALA A 143 -10.13 -10.32 -19.63
CA ALA A 143 -8.68 -10.27 -19.90
C ALA A 143 -7.94 -9.50 -18.80
N TRP A 144 -8.52 -8.41 -18.30
CA TRP A 144 -7.99 -7.66 -17.18
C TRP A 144 -7.99 -8.50 -15.89
N LEU A 145 -9.11 -9.19 -15.59
CA LEU A 145 -9.21 -10.12 -14.46
C LEU A 145 -8.17 -11.25 -14.55
N ALA A 146 -7.97 -11.84 -15.73
CA ALA A 146 -6.99 -12.90 -15.92
C ALA A 146 -5.55 -12.43 -15.65
N ARG A 147 -5.19 -11.19 -16.02
CA ARG A 147 -3.87 -10.61 -15.71
C ARG A 147 -3.66 -10.47 -14.21
N ILE A 148 -4.67 -9.97 -13.49
CA ILE A 148 -4.60 -9.82 -12.03
C ILE A 148 -4.47 -11.18 -11.36
N LEU A 149 -5.27 -12.16 -11.76
CA LEU A 149 -5.18 -13.53 -11.24
C LEU A 149 -3.83 -14.17 -11.53
N GLY A 150 -3.25 -13.91 -12.71
CA GLY A 150 -1.88 -14.35 -13.04
C GLY A 150 -0.83 -13.78 -12.11
N TRP A 151 -0.99 -12.55 -11.65
CA TRP A 151 -0.11 -11.96 -10.65
C TRP A 151 -0.25 -12.65 -9.28
N TYR A 152 -1.46 -12.94 -8.81
CA TYR A 152 -1.68 -13.66 -7.54
C TYR A 152 -1.13 -15.09 -7.55
N ALA A 153 -0.94 -15.69 -8.72
CA ALA A 153 -0.34 -17.01 -8.87
C ALA A 153 1.19 -17.02 -8.71
N ARG A 154 1.83 -15.86 -8.53
CA ARG A 154 3.29 -15.80 -8.32
C ARG A 154 3.67 -16.43 -6.98
N PRO A 155 4.81 -17.13 -6.90
CA PRO A 155 5.31 -17.64 -5.63
C PRO A 155 5.57 -16.49 -4.64
N ALA A 156 5.17 -16.67 -3.38
CA ALA A 156 5.42 -15.70 -2.32
C ALA A 156 6.92 -15.45 -2.05
N THR A 157 7.79 -16.34 -2.53
CA THR A 157 9.25 -16.21 -2.45
C THR A 157 9.86 -15.44 -3.61
N ALA A 158 9.07 -15.03 -4.61
CA ALA A 158 9.57 -14.22 -5.71
C ALA A 158 10.05 -12.85 -5.20
N PRO A 159 11.16 -12.31 -5.74
CA PRO A 159 11.61 -10.97 -5.38
C PRO A 159 10.50 -9.94 -5.65
N VAL A 160 10.39 -8.94 -4.75
CA VAL A 160 9.48 -7.82 -4.94
C VAL A 160 9.96 -7.00 -6.14
N PRO A 161 9.12 -6.77 -7.16
CA PRO A 161 9.50 -5.99 -8.31
C PRO A 161 9.80 -4.53 -7.95
N GLU A 162 10.55 -3.84 -8.81
CA GLU A 162 10.66 -2.39 -8.76
C GLU A 162 9.31 -1.75 -9.11
N VAL A 163 9.06 -0.57 -8.53
CA VAL A 163 7.86 0.21 -8.81
C VAL A 163 7.99 1.00 -10.12
N GLY A 164 6.89 1.50 -10.65
CA GLY A 164 6.87 2.34 -11.84
C GLY A 164 6.42 1.62 -13.12
N GLY A 165 5.64 0.56 -12.98
CA GLY A 165 4.98 -0.13 -14.09
C GLY A 165 4.04 0.76 -14.90
N GLU A 166 3.17 0.16 -15.71
CA GLU A 166 2.20 0.88 -16.55
C GLU A 166 1.21 1.67 -15.68
N ALA A 167 0.97 2.92 -16.05
CA ALA A 167 -0.03 3.75 -15.40
C ALA A 167 -1.44 3.33 -15.81
N ASN A 168 -2.39 3.39 -14.88
CA ASN A 168 -3.80 3.23 -15.19
C ASN A 168 -4.41 4.54 -15.76
N ALA A 169 -5.69 4.53 -16.09
CA ALA A 169 -6.40 5.67 -16.70
C ALA A 169 -6.46 6.94 -15.81
N TYR A 170 -6.07 6.83 -14.54
CA TYR A 170 -5.89 7.99 -13.66
C TYR A 170 -4.44 8.49 -13.64
N GLY A 171 -3.46 7.70 -14.08
CA GLY A 171 -2.04 7.97 -13.97
C GLY A 171 -1.35 7.25 -12.80
N VAL A 172 -2.12 6.50 -11.98
CA VAL A 172 -1.59 5.75 -10.84
C VAL A 172 -1.01 4.42 -11.33
N ARG A 173 0.15 4.01 -10.76
CA ARG A 173 0.87 2.80 -11.16
C ARG A 173 0.83 1.73 -10.08
N ASP A 174 1.03 0.49 -10.48
CA ASP A 174 1.34 -0.64 -9.59
C ASP A 174 0.23 -1.01 -8.58
N LEU A 175 -1.02 -0.57 -8.78
CA LEU A 175 -2.16 -0.97 -7.92
C LEU A 175 -2.40 -2.47 -7.94
N HIS A 176 -2.00 -3.13 -9.04
CA HIS A 176 -1.92 -4.59 -9.17
C HIS A 176 -0.55 -4.98 -9.72
N GLY A 177 -0.01 -6.10 -9.27
CA GLY A 177 1.16 -6.71 -9.90
C GLY A 177 2.48 -6.57 -9.13
N VAL A 178 2.56 -5.77 -8.06
CA VAL A 178 3.78 -5.61 -7.26
C VAL A 178 3.60 -6.24 -5.87
N VAL A 179 2.82 -5.63 -4.99
CA VAL A 179 2.52 -6.13 -3.64
C VAL A 179 1.06 -5.86 -3.28
N TRP A 180 0.59 -6.48 -2.21
CA TRP A 180 -0.62 -6.05 -1.51
C TRP A 180 -0.37 -4.70 -0.83
N GLU A 181 -1.44 -3.97 -0.51
CA GLU A 181 -1.29 -2.64 0.09
C GLU A 181 -2.15 -2.50 1.33
N TRP A 182 -1.58 -1.90 2.37
CA TRP A 182 -2.33 -1.47 3.53
C TRP A 182 -3.37 -0.42 3.16
N VAL A 183 -4.54 -0.52 3.79
CA VAL A 183 -5.58 0.52 3.78
C VAL A 183 -5.89 0.95 5.21
N ASP A 184 -6.43 2.15 5.38
CA ASP A 184 -6.71 2.72 6.70
C ASP A 184 -7.71 1.87 7.50
N ASP A 185 -8.76 1.43 6.85
CA ASP A 185 -9.88 0.70 7.43
C ASP A 185 -9.77 -0.83 7.30
N PHE A 186 -8.53 -1.39 7.20
CA PHE A 186 -8.28 -2.83 6.97
C PHE A 186 -8.97 -3.74 7.99
N ASN A 187 -9.13 -3.31 9.24
CA ASN A 187 -9.74 -4.06 10.33
C ASN A 187 -11.29 -4.05 10.28
N ALA A 188 -11.88 -3.22 9.44
CA ALA A 188 -13.33 -3.09 9.28
C ALA A 188 -13.87 -3.80 8.04
N LEU A 189 -13.02 -4.46 7.23
CA LEU A 189 -13.41 -5.05 5.95
C LEU A 189 -14.42 -6.20 6.07
N LEU A 190 -14.39 -6.96 7.17
CA LEU A 190 -15.29 -8.09 7.42
C LEU A 190 -16.34 -7.83 8.52
N VAL A 191 -16.35 -6.63 9.12
CA VAL A 191 -17.31 -6.31 10.18
C VAL A 191 -18.61 -5.86 9.57
N ASP A 192 -19.62 -6.72 9.58
CA ASP A 192 -21.00 -6.35 9.28
C ASP A 192 -21.62 -5.63 10.48
N ALA A 193 -22.48 -4.63 10.21
CA ALA A 193 -23.20 -3.88 11.25
C ALA A 193 -24.06 -4.79 12.16
N ASP A 194 -24.49 -5.94 11.65
CA ASP A 194 -25.28 -6.96 12.38
C ASP A 194 -24.44 -7.84 13.33
N SER A 195 -23.13 -7.91 13.18
CA SER A 195 -22.27 -8.74 14.04
C SER A 195 -22.11 -8.17 15.45
N ARG A 196 -22.57 -6.95 15.72
CA ARG A 196 -22.56 -6.34 17.06
C ARG A 196 -23.73 -6.77 17.97
N SER A 197 -24.71 -7.51 17.44
CA SER A 197 -25.96 -7.84 18.16
C SER A 197 -26.19 -9.34 18.37
N GLY A 198 -25.17 -10.20 18.31
CA GLY A 198 -25.37 -11.63 18.48
C GLY A 198 -24.27 -12.35 19.24
N ASP A 199 -24.62 -12.95 20.39
CA ASP A 199 -23.79 -13.83 21.21
C ASP A 199 -23.43 -15.20 20.56
N ASP A 200 -23.45 -15.32 19.23
CA ASP A 200 -23.24 -16.58 18.54
C ASP A 200 -21.81 -16.65 17.95
N PRO A 201 -20.89 -17.42 18.58
CA PRO A 201 -19.50 -17.55 18.10
C PRO A 201 -19.39 -18.26 16.74
N ASP A 202 -20.41 -18.97 16.26
CA ASP A 202 -20.40 -19.62 14.96
C ASP A 202 -20.80 -18.65 13.83
N LYS A 203 -21.49 -17.56 14.13
CA LYS A 203 -21.76 -16.48 13.16
C LYS A 203 -20.48 -15.78 12.72
N LEU A 204 -19.52 -15.60 13.61
CA LEU A 204 -18.21 -15.00 13.29
C LEU A 204 -17.40 -15.81 12.27
N LYS A 205 -17.57 -17.14 12.24
CA LYS A 205 -16.88 -18.03 11.27
C LYS A 205 -17.54 -18.00 9.89
N PHE A 206 -18.84 -17.68 9.81
CA PHE A 206 -19.59 -17.59 8.56
C PHE A 206 -19.63 -16.18 7.96
N CYS A 207 -19.39 -15.13 8.73
CA CYS A 207 -19.45 -13.74 8.27
C CYS A 207 -18.45 -13.40 7.15
N GLY A 208 -17.29 -14.07 7.10
CA GLY A 208 -16.32 -13.87 6.02
C GLY A 208 -16.83 -14.23 4.62
N ALA A 209 -17.78 -15.17 4.50
CA ALA A 209 -18.34 -15.58 3.21
C ALA A 209 -19.62 -14.80 2.81
N GLY A 210 -20.33 -14.22 3.79
CA GLY A 210 -21.53 -13.41 3.58
C GLY A 210 -21.25 -11.94 3.27
N ALA A 211 -20.04 -11.48 3.59
CA ALA A 211 -19.61 -10.08 3.42
C ALA A 211 -19.33 -9.68 1.96
N ILE A 212 -19.50 -10.57 1.00
CA ILE A 212 -19.07 -10.36 -0.38
C ILE A 212 -20.25 -10.59 -1.31
N ASN A 213 -20.53 -9.61 -2.17
CA ASN A 213 -21.57 -9.70 -3.18
C ASN A 213 -21.33 -10.93 -4.10
N LEU A 214 -22.40 -11.62 -4.50
CA LEU A 214 -22.33 -12.80 -5.39
C LEU A 214 -21.60 -12.51 -6.70
N GLN A 215 -21.69 -11.28 -7.21
CA GLN A 215 -21.02 -10.84 -8.44
C GLN A 215 -19.50 -10.71 -8.25
N ASP A 216 -19.06 -10.37 -7.04
CA ASP A 216 -17.64 -10.24 -6.69
C ASP A 216 -17.00 -11.58 -6.31
N ARG A 217 -17.81 -12.62 -6.01
CA ARG A 217 -17.29 -13.98 -5.91
C ARG A 217 -16.61 -14.45 -7.21
N MET A 218 -16.96 -13.84 -8.33
CA MET A 218 -16.27 -14.01 -9.60
C MET A 218 -14.93 -13.24 -9.65
N ASN A 219 -14.74 -12.23 -8.78
CA ASN A 219 -13.49 -11.50 -8.64
C ASN A 219 -12.63 -12.06 -7.49
N TYR A 220 -12.04 -13.22 -7.73
CA TYR A 220 -11.19 -13.93 -6.76
C TYR A 220 -10.07 -13.06 -6.19
N ALA A 221 -9.57 -12.09 -6.97
CA ALA A 221 -8.51 -11.19 -6.54
C ALA A 221 -8.95 -10.29 -5.38
N VAL A 222 -10.16 -9.71 -5.46
CA VAL A 222 -10.72 -8.87 -4.38
C VAL A 222 -10.96 -9.71 -3.13
N LEU A 223 -11.46 -10.94 -3.30
CA LEU A 223 -11.67 -11.89 -2.20
C LEU A 223 -10.37 -12.18 -1.45
N MET A 224 -9.31 -12.50 -2.18
CA MET A 224 -8.00 -12.80 -1.61
C MET A 224 -7.42 -11.59 -0.87
N ARG A 225 -7.62 -10.37 -1.40
CA ARG A 225 -7.19 -9.15 -0.74
C ARG A 225 -7.92 -8.91 0.58
N ILE A 226 -9.26 -9.03 0.59
CA ILE A 226 -10.07 -8.89 1.79
C ILE A 226 -9.64 -9.94 2.83
N ALA A 227 -9.52 -11.20 2.43
CA ALA A 227 -9.12 -12.30 3.31
C ALA A 227 -7.74 -12.05 3.92
N LEU A 228 -6.75 -11.61 3.12
CA LEU A 228 -5.42 -11.30 3.61
C LEU A 228 -5.49 -10.18 4.65
N LEU A 229 -6.00 -9.00 4.27
CA LEU A 229 -6.00 -7.83 5.15
C LEU A 229 -6.76 -8.10 6.45
N SER A 230 -7.89 -8.80 6.39
CA SER A 230 -8.69 -9.12 7.57
C SER A 230 -8.04 -10.17 8.50
N SER A 231 -7.04 -10.90 8.02
CA SER A 231 -6.29 -11.87 8.83
C SER A 231 -5.12 -11.25 9.61
N LEU A 232 -4.82 -9.99 9.36
CA LEU A 232 -3.65 -9.30 9.92
C LEU A 232 -4.03 -8.46 11.14
N SER A 233 -3.08 -8.32 12.07
CA SER A 233 -3.10 -7.27 13.08
C SER A 233 -2.37 -6.02 12.57
N ALA A 234 -2.59 -4.87 13.20
CA ALA A 234 -1.92 -3.63 12.81
C ALA A 234 -0.38 -3.68 12.99
N SER A 235 0.14 -4.58 13.85
CA SER A 235 1.57 -4.81 14.04
C SER A 235 2.17 -5.80 13.05
N SER A 236 1.35 -6.55 12.31
CA SER A 236 1.80 -7.58 11.36
C SER A 236 2.47 -6.97 10.14
N GLY A 237 3.36 -7.75 9.51
CA GLY A 237 3.95 -7.44 8.23
C GLY A 237 4.24 -8.71 7.44
N THR A 238 4.10 -8.66 6.13
CA THR A 238 4.42 -9.79 5.24
C THR A 238 5.38 -9.38 4.14
N SER A 239 6.08 -10.35 3.54
CA SER A 239 7.01 -10.11 2.44
C SER A 239 6.35 -9.64 1.13
N SER A 240 5.03 -9.57 1.10
CA SER A 240 4.23 -9.15 -0.06
C SER A 240 3.24 -8.05 0.26
N LEU A 241 3.37 -7.36 1.39
CA LEU A 241 2.47 -6.28 1.81
C LEU A 241 3.27 -4.99 2.01
N GLY A 242 2.98 -4.00 1.19
CA GLY A 242 3.50 -2.65 1.22
C GLY A 242 2.39 -1.63 1.41
N PHE A 243 2.60 -0.40 0.93
CA PHE A 243 1.60 0.67 1.04
C PHE A 243 1.87 1.83 0.09
N ARG A 244 0.87 2.67 -0.07
CA ARG A 244 0.96 4.02 -0.63
C ARG A 244 0.12 4.99 0.18
N CYS A 245 0.32 6.29 -0.04
CA CYS A 245 -0.40 7.33 0.68
C CYS A 245 -1.40 8.05 -0.22
N VAL A 246 -2.38 8.70 0.41
CA VAL A 246 -3.33 9.63 -0.23
C VAL A 246 -3.38 10.95 0.52
N LYS A 247 -3.77 12.00 -0.20
CA LYS A 247 -4.04 13.33 0.36
C LYS A 247 -5.46 13.73 0.05
N GLU A 248 -6.07 14.47 0.97
CA GLU A 248 -7.31 15.18 0.67
C GLU A 248 -7.05 16.22 -0.42
N LEU A 249 -8.00 16.35 -1.35
CA LEU A 249 -8.03 17.49 -2.26
C LEU A 249 -8.88 18.61 -1.62
N PRO A 250 -8.44 19.86 -1.76
CA PRO A 250 -9.17 21.02 -1.19
C PRO A 250 -10.55 21.20 -1.79
#